data_6c31b3913f7134d4622265d05070f6ac
#
_entry.id   6c31b3913f7134d4622265d05070f6ac
#
_cell.length_a   1.000
_cell.length_b   1.000
_cell.length_c   1.000
_cell.angle_alpha   90.00
_cell.angle_beta   90.00
_cell.angle_gamma   90.00
#
_symmetry.space_group_name_H-M   'P 1'
#
loop_
_entity.id
_entity.type
_entity.pdbx_description
1 polymer ?
#
loop_
_entity_poly.entity_id
_entity_poly.type
_entity_poly.pdbx_seq_one_letter_code
_entity_poly.pdbx_strand_id
1 'polypeptide(L)'
;RGEGRLHEIVDQLDAIKTVTKWDHRILDPAKVPAAVHEAFVQMKSGRPLPVEIEIPPETLADQAEMDFSEPARLSDIPPSDDSVAAAASALAEAKEPLIWAGEGALSSGCAPSLMRLAEHLQAPVVCAGEAKGAVSDRHYLAMGVPNWRRDSLDDLLDRADVILAVGASLARSELRPEQSVVLVDVDATQSDDRVAVEVIGNVWSGIKALEIALLGSMPSRSSRRDEFEAVRFARYDPNVQIEPQSSFVRAIRSAMPDDGILIEGVTQLGYYSRPFYRVHEPGTYISSSYFGNLGYAYPTALGAKVARPDRAVVAVSGDGGFLFNSQELSTAVKYGINAVVIVFNDGAFGNVYRDQTLE
;
A
#
# COMPACT_ATOMS: atom_id res chain seq x y z
N ARG A 1 -8.96 -40.90 -6.41
CA ARG A 1 -8.65 -39.46 -6.54
C ARG A 1 -8.06 -39.13 -7.90
N GLY A 2 -8.16 -37.86 -8.33
CA GLY A 2 -7.64 -37.43 -9.63
C GLY A 2 -8.60 -37.67 -10.78
N GLU A 3 -9.86 -38.03 -10.52
CA GLU A 3 -10.89 -38.23 -11.53
C GLU A 3 -11.71 -36.96 -11.83
N GLY A 4 -11.46 -35.86 -11.10
CA GLY A 4 -12.19 -34.59 -11.24
C GLY A 4 -13.66 -34.67 -10.83
N ARG A 5 -13.98 -35.54 -9.88
CA ARG A 5 -15.35 -35.73 -9.36
C ARG A 5 -15.55 -34.93 -8.08
N LEU A 6 -16.78 -34.47 -7.86
CA LEU A 6 -17.17 -33.64 -6.72
C LEU A 6 -16.29 -32.37 -6.66
N HIS A 7 -15.55 -32.16 -5.64
CA HIS A 7 -14.70 -30.98 -5.43
C HIS A 7 -13.22 -31.22 -5.76
N GLU A 8 -12.91 -32.31 -6.50
CA GLU A 8 -11.55 -32.68 -6.87
C GLU A 8 -11.02 -31.84 -8.02
N ILE A 9 -9.77 -31.36 -7.89
CA ILE A 9 -8.97 -30.89 -9.01
C ILE A 9 -7.72 -31.78 -9.14
N VAL A 10 -7.08 -31.81 -10.31
CA VAL A 10 -5.97 -32.70 -10.59
C VAL A 10 -4.80 -32.44 -9.66
N ASP A 11 -4.40 -31.18 -9.53
CA ASP A 11 -3.38 -30.73 -8.56
C ASP A 11 -3.70 -29.31 -8.10
N GLN A 12 -4.16 -29.17 -6.86
CA GLN A 12 -4.52 -27.89 -6.28
C GLN A 12 -3.28 -27.07 -5.93
N LEU A 13 -2.22 -27.74 -5.42
CA LEU A 13 -0.98 -27.09 -5.07
C LEU A 13 -0.33 -26.41 -6.28
N ASP A 14 -0.24 -27.13 -7.41
CA ASP A 14 0.32 -26.57 -8.65
C ASP A 14 -0.52 -25.41 -9.20
N ALA A 15 -1.83 -25.42 -9.01
CA ALA A 15 -2.70 -24.30 -9.40
C ALA A 15 -2.42 -23.05 -8.54
N ILE A 16 -2.30 -23.19 -7.23
CA ILE A 16 -2.10 -22.09 -6.28
C ILE A 16 -0.65 -21.55 -6.34
N LYS A 17 0.32 -22.39 -6.62
CA LYS A 17 1.74 -22.02 -6.75
C LYS A 17 2.01 -20.84 -7.67
N THR A 18 1.17 -20.62 -8.67
CA THR A 18 1.32 -19.52 -9.62
C THR A 18 1.05 -18.14 -9.01
N VAL A 19 0.39 -18.09 -7.84
CA VAL A 19 -0.03 -16.86 -7.16
C VAL A 19 0.48 -16.76 -5.72
N THR A 20 1.38 -17.68 -5.32
CA THR A 20 1.99 -17.72 -3.99
C THR A 20 3.51 -17.61 -4.07
N LYS A 21 4.10 -17.02 -3.02
CA LYS A 21 5.56 -16.93 -2.85
C LYS A 21 6.18 -18.27 -2.47
N TRP A 22 5.44 -19.06 -1.72
CA TRP A 22 5.84 -20.35 -1.20
C TRP A 22 4.63 -21.24 -1.00
N ASP A 23 4.80 -22.50 -1.29
CA ASP A 23 3.74 -23.50 -1.18
C ASP A 23 4.30 -24.78 -0.57
N HIS A 24 3.49 -25.51 0.19
CA HIS A 24 3.89 -26.76 0.81
C HIS A 24 2.74 -27.72 1.06
N ARG A 25 2.91 -28.99 0.61
CA ARG A 25 1.96 -30.08 0.90
C ARG A 25 2.45 -30.90 2.08
N ILE A 26 1.64 -31.00 3.14
CA ILE A 26 1.94 -31.75 4.35
C ILE A 26 1.31 -33.14 4.25
N LEU A 27 2.13 -34.18 4.23
CA LEU A 27 1.71 -35.58 4.16
C LEU A 27 1.90 -36.34 5.50
N ASP A 28 2.48 -35.71 6.50
CA ASP A 28 2.74 -36.26 7.84
C ASP A 28 2.21 -35.26 8.86
N PRO A 29 1.20 -35.64 9.68
CA PRO A 29 0.60 -34.72 10.66
C PRO A 29 1.62 -34.20 11.68
N ALA A 30 2.68 -34.95 12.02
CA ALA A 30 3.72 -34.49 12.93
C ALA A 30 4.49 -33.27 12.40
N LYS A 31 4.47 -33.00 11.08
CA LYS A 31 5.15 -31.87 10.44
C LYS A 31 4.30 -30.60 10.34
N VAL A 32 3.03 -30.64 10.73
CA VAL A 32 2.15 -29.47 10.67
C VAL A 32 2.72 -28.25 11.41
N PRO A 33 3.21 -28.37 12.67
CA PRO A 33 3.75 -27.20 13.37
C PRO A 33 4.97 -26.58 12.66
N ALA A 34 5.88 -27.42 12.17
CA ALA A 34 7.07 -26.95 11.45
C ALA A 34 6.71 -26.27 10.13
N ALA A 35 5.75 -26.83 9.37
CA ALA A 35 5.29 -26.23 8.13
C ALA A 35 4.57 -24.88 8.35
N VAL A 36 3.76 -24.78 9.40
CA VAL A 36 3.13 -23.50 9.79
C VAL A 36 4.19 -22.48 10.18
N HIS A 37 5.19 -22.89 10.99
CA HIS A 37 6.30 -22.01 11.36
C HIS A 37 7.04 -21.48 10.10
N GLU A 38 7.41 -22.39 9.17
CA GLU A 38 8.08 -22.03 7.93
C GLU A 38 7.22 -21.11 7.07
N ALA A 39 5.92 -21.35 6.95
CA ALA A 39 5.01 -20.49 6.23
C ALA A 39 5.05 -19.04 6.73
N PHE A 40 5.08 -18.83 8.06
CA PHE A 40 5.22 -17.49 8.63
C PHE A 40 6.61 -16.88 8.39
N VAL A 41 7.67 -17.69 8.38
CA VAL A 41 9.03 -17.25 7.99
C VAL A 41 9.02 -16.77 6.55
N GLN A 42 8.51 -17.58 5.63
CA GLN A 42 8.45 -17.26 4.21
C GLN A 42 7.58 -16.03 3.92
N MET A 43 6.42 -15.94 4.55
CA MET A 43 5.48 -14.82 4.40
C MET A 43 6.11 -13.50 4.81
N LYS A 44 6.92 -13.49 5.87
CA LYS A 44 7.48 -12.28 6.49
C LYS A 44 8.90 -11.95 6.04
N SER A 45 9.66 -12.89 5.44
CA SER A 45 11.03 -12.64 4.97
C SER A 45 11.02 -11.89 3.64
N GLY A 46 11.89 -10.90 3.46
CA GLY A 46 11.90 -10.05 2.27
C GLY A 46 10.54 -9.38 2.04
N ARG A 47 10.10 -9.29 0.79
CA ARG A 47 8.78 -8.75 0.45
C ARG A 47 7.66 -9.65 0.96
N PRO A 48 6.72 -9.15 1.78
CA PRO A 48 5.57 -9.91 2.24
C PRO A 48 4.65 -10.28 1.06
N LEU A 49 4.44 -11.57 0.84
CA LEU A 49 3.58 -12.11 -0.21
C LEU A 49 2.80 -13.32 0.33
N PRO A 50 1.68 -13.72 -0.30
CA PRO A 50 0.89 -14.87 0.15
C PRO A 50 1.68 -16.17 0.07
N VAL A 51 1.38 -17.07 0.98
CA VAL A 51 1.88 -18.45 1.04
C VAL A 51 0.73 -19.43 1.17
N GLU A 52 0.96 -20.68 0.81
CA GLU A 52 -0.07 -21.73 0.87
C GLU A 52 0.45 -22.96 1.59
N ILE A 53 -0.43 -23.59 2.38
CA ILE A 53 -0.22 -24.90 2.99
C ILE A 53 -1.39 -25.80 2.58
N GLU A 54 -1.09 -26.90 1.90
CA GLU A 54 -2.07 -27.93 1.57
C GLU A 54 -1.93 -29.12 2.53
N ILE A 55 -3.05 -29.54 3.12
CA ILE A 55 -3.14 -30.73 3.98
C ILE A 55 -4.19 -31.67 3.39
N PRO A 56 -3.81 -32.82 2.82
CA PRO A 56 -4.76 -33.80 2.32
C PRO A 56 -5.70 -34.32 3.40
N PRO A 57 -6.96 -34.66 3.07
CA PRO A 57 -7.94 -35.16 4.06
C PRO A 57 -7.49 -36.38 4.86
N GLU A 58 -6.66 -37.24 4.26
CA GLU A 58 -6.08 -38.39 4.96
C GLU A 58 -5.17 -37.93 6.10
N THR A 59 -4.27 -37.00 5.82
CA THR A 59 -3.37 -36.41 6.83
C THR A 59 -4.14 -35.68 7.93
N LEU A 60 -5.27 -35.01 7.57
CA LEU A 60 -6.15 -34.36 8.56
C LEU A 60 -6.86 -35.36 9.49
N ALA A 61 -7.07 -36.61 9.05
CA ALA A 61 -7.71 -37.64 9.85
C ALA A 61 -6.73 -38.40 10.76
N ASP A 62 -5.44 -38.27 10.52
CA ASP A 62 -4.39 -38.94 11.28
C ASP A 62 -4.11 -38.24 12.61
N GLN A 63 -3.52 -39.00 13.54
CA GLN A 63 -3.06 -38.52 14.85
C GLN A 63 -1.55 -38.63 14.95
N ALA A 64 -0.90 -37.60 15.51
CA ALA A 64 0.53 -37.60 15.74
C ALA A 64 0.88 -36.86 17.04
N GLU A 65 1.99 -37.24 17.64
CA GLU A 65 2.66 -36.40 18.61
C GLU A 65 3.32 -35.23 17.87
N MET A 66 3.17 -34.02 18.40
CA MET A 66 3.65 -32.82 17.73
C MET A 66 4.53 -32.00 18.65
N ASP A 67 5.67 -31.57 18.12
CA ASP A 67 6.53 -30.58 18.76
C ASP A 67 6.18 -29.18 18.23
N PHE A 68 5.88 -28.25 19.14
CA PHE A 68 5.57 -26.86 18.79
C PHE A 68 6.81 -25.98 18.93
N SER A 69 7.17 -25.33 17.85
CA SER A 69 8.25 -24.34 17.86
C SER A 69 7.73 -22.97 18.34
N GLU A 70 8.62 -22.20 18.98
CA GLU A 70 8.35 -20.79 19.24
C GLU A 70 8.08 -20.02 17.92
N PRO A 71 7.23 -19.00 17.94
CA PRO A 71 6.99 -18.17 16.77
C PRO A 71 8.30 -17.62 16.18
N ALA A 72 8.46 -17.68 14.85
CA ALA A 72 9.64 -17.17 14.18
C ALA A 72 9.82 -15.66 14.46
N ARG A 73 10.99 -15.31 14.97
CA ARG A 73 11.46 -13.94 15.08
C ARG A 73 12.45 -13.69 13.96
N LEU A 74 12.03 -12.98 12.94
CA LEU A 74 12.95 -12.58 11.88
C LEU A 74 13.81 -11.44 12.39
N SER A 75 15.11 -11.54 12.17
CA SER A 75 16.03 -10.44 12.46
C SER A 75 15.85 -9.38 11.39
N ASP A 76 15.72 -8.12 11.82
CA ASP A 76 15.83 -7.00 10.90
C ASP A 76 17.24 -6.98 10.31
N ILE A 77 17.33 -6.96 8.99
CA ILE A 77 18.60 -6.81 8.28
C ILE A 77 18.80 -5.32 8.05
N PRO A 78 19.73 -4.66 8.74
CA PRO A 78 20.01 -3.25 8.47
C PRO A 78 20.71 -3.12 7.10
N PRO A 79 20.52 -2.00 6.39
CA PRO A 79 21.29 -1.73 5.18
C PRO A 79 22.77 -1.55 5.50
N SER A 80 23.64 -1.68 4.49
CA SER A 80 25.06 -1.46 4.65
C SER A 80 25.38 0.05 4.80
N ASP A 81 26.39 0.37 5.61
CA ASP A 81 26.83 1.77 5.79
C ASP A 81 27.29 2.39 4.47
N ASP A 82 27.94 1.62 3.59
CA ASP A 82 28.39 2.10 2.28
C ASP A 82 27.22 2.48 1.38
N SER A 83 26.15 1.67 1.36
CA SER A 83 24.96 1.98 0.58
C SER A 83 24.23 3.21 1.09
N VAL A 84 24.15 3.37 2.42
CA VAL A 84 23.57 4.55 3.06
C VAL A 84 24.40 5.81 2.73
N ALA A 85 25.72 5.73 2.79
CA ALA A 85 26.60 6.85 2.46
C ALA A 85 26.48 7.26 0.98
N ALA A 86 26.45 6.29 0.06
CA ALA A 86 26.25 6.56 -1.36
C ALA A 86 24.90 7.21 -1.65
N ALA A 87 23.83 6.70 -1.02
CA ALA A 87 22.48 7.26 -1.14
C ALA A 87 22.41 8.69 -0.57
N ALA A 88 23.02 8.93 0.58
CA ALA A 88 23.08 10.27 1.18
C ALA A 88 23.83 11.27 0.29
N SER A 89 24.95 10.86 -0.35
CA SER A 89 25.67 11.70 -1.31
C SER A 89 24.79 12.05 -2.51
N ALA A 90 24.16 11.08 -3.12
CA ALA A 90 23.27 11.30 -4.28
C ALA A 90 22.12 12.27 -3.95
N LEU A 91 21.50 12.12 -2.79
CA LEU A 91 20.41 12.99 -2.34
C LEU A 91 20.89 14.40 -1.96
N ALA A 92 22.11 14.52 -1.40
CA ALA A 92 22.70 15.82 -1.07
C ALA A 92 23.00 16.65 -2.33
N GLU A 93 23.43 16.00 -3.42
CA GLU A 93 23.78 16.61 -4.70
C GLU A 93 22.57 16.90 -5.59
N ALA A 94 21.42 16.27 -5.31
CA ALA A 94 20.19 16.47 -6.07
C ALA A 94 19.78 17.95 -6.09
N LYS A 95 19.32 18.46 -7.23
CA LYS A 95 18.81 19.85 -7.35
C LYS A 95 17.31 19.89 -7.04
N GLU A 96 16.58 18.92 -7.54
CA GLU A 96 15.13 18.76 -7.41
C GLU A 96 14.80 17.36 -6.86
N PRO A 97 15.16 17.06 -5.58
CA PRO A 97 14.85 15.77 -4.98
C PRO A 97 13.36 15.58 -4.81
N LEU A 98 12.89 14.36 -5.00
CA LEU A 98 11.51 13.94 -4.76
C LEU A 98 11.49 12.61 -4.00
N ILE A 99 10.52 12.41 -3.12
CA ILE A 99 10.30 11.14 -2.43
C ILE A 99 9.10 10.44 -3.05
N TRP A 100 9.32 9.20 -3.52
CA TRP A 100 8.27 8.30 -4.01
C TRP A 100 8.02 7.22 -2.96
N ALA A 101 6.95 7.39 -2.17
CA ALA A 101 6.60 6.49 -1.09
C ALA A 101 5.70 5.35 -1.58
N GLY A 102 6.16 4.12 -1.41
CA GLY A 102 5.39 2.91 -1.67
C GLY A 102 4.79 2.29 -0.41
N GLU A 103 4.20 1.10 -0.55
CA GLU A 103 3.59 0.36 0.57
C GLU A 103 4.60 0.06 1.69
N GLY A 104 5.87 -0.20 1.33
CA GLY A 104 6.93 -0.41 2.31
C GLY A 104 7.16 0.80 3.22
N ALA A 105 6.98 2.03 2.70
CA ALA A 105 7.02 3.23 3.54
C ALA A 105 5.85 3.28 4.53
N LEU A 106 4.64 2.87 4.09
CA LEU A 106 3.46 2.83 4.95
C LEU A 106 3.58 1.73 6.01
N SER A 107 3.89 0.49 5.59
CA SER A 107 3.90 -0.69 6.45
C SER A 107 5.06 -0.71 7.45
N SER A 108 6.20 -0.12 7.11
CA SER A 108 7.37 -0.04 8.03
C SER A 108 7.19 0.95 9.17
N GLY A 109 6.22 1.87 9.08
CA GLY A 109 6.05 2.93 10.08
C GLY A 109 7.14 4.01 10.04
N CYS A 110 7.87 4.15 8.93
CA CYS A 110 8.98 5.11 8.81
C CYS A 110 8.53 6.57 8.64
N ALA A 111 7.22 6.85 8.58
CA ALA A 111 6.66 8.18 8.30
C ALA A 111 7.31 9.33 9.09
N PRO A 112 7.58 9.23 10.42
CA PRO A 112 8.21 10.33 11.15
C PRO A 112 9.63 10.67 10.65
N SER A 113 10.45 9.65 10.37
CA SER A 113 11.81 9.83 9.85
C SER A 113 11.78 10.30 8.40
N LEU A 114 10.87 9.74 7.59
CA LEU A 114 10.66 10.14 6.21
C LEU A 114 10.29 11.62 6.09
N MET A 115 9.40 12.11 6.96
CA MET A 115 9.00 13.52 6.95
C MET A 115 10.14 14.47 7.38
N ARG A 116 10.94 14.10 8.40
CA ARG A 116 12.12 14.91 8.77
C ARG A 116 13.15 14.95 7.63
N LEU A 117 13.34 13.83 6.93
CA LEU A 117 14.19 13.78 5.75
C LEU A 117 13.64 14.65 4.62
N ALA A 118 12.34 14.58 4.35
CA ALA A 118 11.65 15.42 3.38
C ALA A 118 11.79 16.92 3.69
N GLU A 119 11.62 17.31 4.96
CA GLU A 119 11.81 18.69 5.42
C GLU A 119 13.26 19.16 5.25
N HIS A 120 14.22 18.30 5.58
CA HIS A 120 15.65 18.61 5.47
C HIS A 120 16.07 18.85 4.02
N LEU A 121 15.60 17.99 3.10
CA LEU A 121 15.86 18.06 1.67
C LEU A 121 14.93 19.03 0.93
N GLN A 122 13.84 19.51 1.55
CA GLN A 122 12.72 20.20 0.89
C GLN A 122 12.20 19.39 -0.31
N ALA A 123 12.10 18.08 -0.12
CA ALA A 123 11.65 17.12 -1.12
C ALA A 123 10.15 16.86 -0.98
N PRO A 124 9.32 17.10 -2.01
CA PRO A 124 7.92 16.74 -1.97
C PRO A 124 7.75 15.22 -1.90
N VAL A 125 6.75 14.76 -1.12
CA VAL A 125 6.45 13.34 -0.92
C VAL A 125 5.22 12.99 -1.74
N VAL A 126 5.42 12.14 -2.74
CA VAL A 126 4.38 11.56 -3.60
C VAL A 126 4.18 10.12 -3.19
N CYS A 127 2.94 9.69 -3.03
CA CYS A 127 2.60 8.31 -2.67
C CYS A 127 2.18 7.53 -3.91
N ALA A 128 2.67 6.30 -4.06
CA ALA A 128 2.03 5.32 -4.94
C ALA A 128 0.58 5.06 -4.48
N GLY A 129 -0.27 4.53 -5.33
CA GLY A 129 -1.68 4.29 -5.00
C GLY A 129 -1.87 3.45 -3.74
N GLU A 130 -1.04 2.43 -3.58
CA GLU A 130 -0.99 1.50 -2.44
C GLU A 130 -0.52 2.17 -1.14
N ALA A 131 0.27 3.24 -1.27
CA ALA A 131 0.85 3.97 -0.15
C ALA A 131 0.08 5.22 0.23
N LYS A 132 -1.14 5.42 -0.32
CA LYS A 132 -1.94 6.59 0.07
C LYS A 132 -2.08 6.67 1.58
N GLY A 133 -1.67 7.83 2.13
CA GLY A 133 -1.65 8.03 3.58
C GLY A 133 -0.41 7.47 4.27
N ALA A 134 0.69 7.21 3.56
CA ALA A 134 1.98 6.95 4.19
C ALA A 134 2.48 8.15 5.01
N VAL A 135 2.11 9.35 4.59
CA VAL A 135 2.34 10.60 5.32
C VAL A 135 1.04 11.40 5.42
N SER A 136 0.94 12.29 6.43
CA SER A 136 -0.25 13.11 6.61
C SER A 136 -0.39 14.18 5.52
N ASP A 137 -1.55 14.22 4.86
CA ASP A 137 -1.89 15.25 3.87
C ASP A 137 -2.05 16.67 4.48
N ARG A 138 -1.85 16.83 5.79
CA ARG A 138 -1.76 18.16 6.43
C ARG A 138 -0.41 18.82 6.22
N HIS A 139 0.62 18.03 5.95
CA HIS A 139 1.96 18.57 5.74
C HIS A 139 2.11 19.20 4.35
N TYR A 140 2.80 20.35 4.25
CA TYR A 140 2.94 21.06 2.98
C TYR A 140 3.76 20.31 1.92
N LEU A 141 4.63 19.40 2.33
CA LEU A 141 5.39 18.52 1.42
C LEU A 141 4.60 17.28 0.98
N ALA A 142 3.45 16.97 1.57
CA ALA A 142 2.65 15.82 1.17
C ALA A 142 1.83 16.16 -0.08
N MET A 143 2.19 15.54 -1.22
CA MET A 143 1.57 15.78 -2.53
C MET A 143 0.42 14.80 -2.85
N GLY A 144 0.27 13.74 -2.04
CA GLY A 144 -0.74 12.70 -2.25
C GLY A 144 -0.35 11.73 -3.37
N VAL A 145 -1.36 11.21 -4.08
CA VAL A 145 -1.21 10.20 -5.15
C VAL A 145 -1.37 10.89 -6.51
N PRO A 146 -0.59 10.53 -7.55
CA PRO A 146 -0.80 11.03 -8.91
C PRO A 146 -2.22 10.81 -9.40
N ASN A 147 -2.71 11.72 -10.23
CA ASN A 147 -4.03 11.65 -10.82
C ASN A 147 -3.94 10.96 -12.21
N TRP A 148 -5.05 10.38 -12.68
CA TRP A 148 -5.16 9.86 -14.07
C TRP A 148 -5.21 10.95 -15.14
N ARG A 149 -5.43 12.21 -14.75
CA ARG A 149 -5.27 13.40 -15.60
C ARG A 149 -4.10 14.20 -15.09
N ARG A 150 -3.28 14.68 -16.01
CA ARG A 150 -2.19 15.58 -15.64
C ARG A 150 -2.73 16.77 -14.83
N ASP A 151 -2.03 17.05 -13.75
CA ASP A 151 -2.33 18.18 -12.87
C ASP A 151 -1.01 18.86 -12.40
N SER A 152 -1.09 19.78 -11.47
CA SER A 152 0.08 20.50 -10.96
C SER A 152 1.17 19.62 -10.30
N LEU A 153 0.86 18.36 -9.97
CA LEU A 153 1.84 17.41 -9.45
C LEU A 153 2.79 16.90 -10.54
N ASP A 154 2.31 16.77 -11.78
CA ASP A 154 3.12 16.26 -12.88
C ASP A 154 4.34 17.15 -13.15
N ASP A 155 4.23 18.46 -12.95
CA ASP A 155 5.36 19.38 -13.10
C ASP A 155 6.46 19.12 -12.06
N LEU A 156 6.09 18.70 -10.84
CA LEU A 156 7.05 18.27 -9.81
C LEU A 156 7.71 16.95 -10.18
N LEU A 157 6.93 15.98 -10.67
CA LEU A 157 7.43 14.69 -11.12
C LEU A 157 8.38 14.88 -12.31
N ASP A 158 8.00 15.71 -13.28
CA ASP A 158 8.76 15.93 -14.50
C ASP A 158 10.11 16.60 -14.28
N ARG A 159 10.26 17.48 -13.30
CA ARG A 159 11.52 18.18 -13.05
C ARG A 159 12.43 17.54 -12.01
N ALA A 160 11.94 16.53 -11.27
CA ALA A 160 12.74 15.83 -10.30
C ALA A 160 13.94 15.16 -10.98
N ASP A 161 15.14 15.35 -10.42
CA ASP A 161 16.39 14.78 -10.94
C ASP A 161 16.81 13.53 -10.16
N VAL A 162 16.57 13.49 -8.85
CA VAL A 162 16.83 12.33 -8.00
C VAL A 162 15.58 11.96 -7.23
N ILE A 163 15.18 10.70 -7.33
CA ILE A 163 14.00 10.13 -6.69
C ILE A 163 14.43 9.22 -5.55
N LEU A 164 14.02 9.51 -4.32
CA LEU A 164 14.11 8.56 -3.22
C LEU A 164 12.87 7.66 -3.24
N ALA A 165 12.99 6.47 -3.79
CA ALA A 165 11.94 5.46 -3.82
C ALA A 165 11.99 4.63 -2.53
N VAL A 166 10.91 4.60 -1.75
CA VAL A 166 10.85 3.98 -0.43
C VAL A 166 9.82 2.88 -0.39
N GLY A 167 10.27 1.62 -0.39
CA GLY A 167 9.39 0.45 -0.38
C GLY A 167 8.37 0.48 -1.53
N ALA A 168 8.80 0.83 -2.73
CA ALA A 168 7.94 1.18 -3.85
C ALA A 168 8.23 0.35 -5.09
N SER A 169 7.16 -0.04 -5.81
CA SER A 169 7.31 -0.62 -7.14
C SER A 169 7.64 0.46 -8.16
N LEU A 170 8.76 0.32 -8.86
CA LEU A 170 9.19 1.23 -9.93
C LEU A 170 8.52 0.91 -11.27
N ALA A 171 8.11 -0.33 -11.49
CA ALA A 171 7.48 -0.78 -12.74
C ALA A 171 6.15 -0.08 -13.07
N ARG A 172 5.46 0.45 -12.05
CA ARG A 172 4.20 1.18 -12.17
C ARG A 172 4.33 2.64 -11.75
N SER A 173 5.54 3.16 -11.70
CA SER A 173 5.77 4.56 -11.34
C SER A 173 5.60 5.47 -12.57
N GLU A 174 5.16 6.71 -12.32
CA GLU A 174 5.11 7.78 -13.32
C GLU A 174 6.50 8.40 -13.60
N LEU A 175 7.58 7.73 -13.14
CA LEU A 175 8.95 8.22 -13.24
C LEU A 175 9.52 8.02 -14.64
N ARG A 176 10.29 9.00 -15.11
CA ARG A 176 10.91 9.01 -16.44
C ARG A 176 12.22 8.22 -16.46
N PRO A 177 12.61 7.68 -17.63
CA PRO A 177 13.84 6.88 -17.76
C PRO A 177 15.14 7.61 -17.39
N GLU A 178 15.17 8.94 -17.55
CA GLU A 178 16.35 9.78 -17.30
C GLU A 178 16.51 10.21 -15.84
N GLN A 179 15.53 9.91 -14.98
CA GLN A 179 15.59 10.24 -13.55
C GLN A 179 16.43 9.22 -12.80
N SER A 180 17.32 9.70 -11.93
CA SER A 180 18.12 8.83 -11.07
C SER A 180 17.34 8.41 -9.83
N VAL A 181 17.35 7.12 -9.51
CA VAL A 181 16.62 6.57 -8.36
C VAL A 181 17.59 6.09 -7.29
N VAL A 182 17.32 6.47 -6.06
CA VAL A 182 17.84 5.87 -4.83
C VAL A 182 16.74 4.96 -4.29
N LEU A 183 16.93 3.65 -4.33
CA LEU A 183 15.93 2.67 -3.88
C LEU A 183 16.21 2.24 -2.45
N VAL A 184 15.24 2.39 -1.55
CA VAL A 184 15.23 1.82 -0.19
C VAL A 184 14.15 0.75 -0.14
N ASP A 185 14.53 -0.52 -0.12
CA ASP A 185 13.56 -1.64 -0.11
C ASP A 185 14.11 -2.84 0.68
N VAL A 186 13.25 -3.80 0.98
CA VAL A 186 13.59 -5.05 1.67
C VAL A 186 14.38 -6.02 0.79
N ASP A 187 14.27 -5.88 -0.52
CA ASP A 187 15.00 -6.66 -1.53
C ASP A 187 15.16 -5.86 -2.84
N ALA A 188 15.98 -6.37 -3.77
CA ALA A 188 16.27 -5.73 -5.05
C ALA A 188 15.27 -6.07 -6.17
N THR A 189 14.15 -6.73 -5.88
CA THR A 189 13.19 -7.16 -6.93
C THR A 189 12.51 -6.02 -7.66
N GLN A 190 12.54 -4.81 -7.09
CA GLN A 190 12.01 -3.59 -7.71
C GLN A 190 13.09 -2.72 -8.38
N SER A 191 14.35 -3.18 -8.38
CA SER A 191 15.43 -2.47 -9.05
C SER A 191 15.29 -2.54 -10.57
N ASP A 192 15.60 -1.45 -11.24
CA ASP A 192 15.66 -1.34 -12.70
C ASP A 192 16.80 -0.39 -13.14
N ASP A 193 16.95 -0.17 -14.45
CA ASP A 193 18.06 0.61 -15.01
C ASP A 193 18.12 2.06 -14.53
N ARG A 194 17.09 2.60 -13.88
CA ARG A 194 17.06 3.94 -13.29
C ARG A 194 17.72 3.99 -11.91
N VAL A 195 17.90 2.84 -11.27
CA VAL A 195 18.40 2.77 -9.89
C VAL A 195 19.92 2.95 -9.89
N ALA A 196 20.35 4.10 -9.39
CA ALA A 196 21.76 4.42 -9.23
C ALA A 196 22.34 3.90 -7.90
N VAL A 197 21.52 3.82 -6.86
CA VAL A 197 21.93 3.35 -5.52
C VAL A 197 20.82 2.50 -4.91
N GLU A 198 21.19 1.32 -4.41
CA GLU A 198 20.31 0.42 -3.67
C GLU A 198 20.67 0.42 -2.18
N VAL A 199 19.67 0.67 -1.34
CA VAL A 199 19.75 0.57 0.13
C VAL A 199 18.83 -0.57 0.54
N ILE A 200 19.36 -1.80 0.44
CA ILE A 200 18.59 -3.02 0.69
C ILE A 200 18.66 -3.41 2.15
N GLY A 201 17.50 -3.65 2.75
CA GLY A 201 17.33 -4.03 4.14
C GLY A 201 16.00 -3.59 4.71
N ASN A 202 15.90 -3.53 6.04
CA ASN A 202 14.68 -3.04 6.69
C ASN A 202 14.44 -1.56 6.32
N VAL A 203 13.27 -1.26 5.74
CA VAL A 203 12.93 0.08 5.21
C VAL A 203 12.97 1.14 6.30
N TRP A 204 12.47 0.84 7.51
CA TRP A 204 12.50 1.78 8.62
C TRP A 204 13.93 2.14 9.01
N SER A 205 14.81 1.13 9.16
CA SER A 205 16.22 1.36 9.51
C SER A 205 16.97 2.06 8.39
N GLY A 206 16.67 1.77 7.12
CA GLY A 206 17.24 2.46 5.96
C GLY A 206 16.90 3.94 5.93
N ILE A 207 15.64 4.30 6.10
CA ILE A 207 15.20 5.70 6.17
C ILE A 207 15.77 6.40 7.39
N LYS A 208 15.86 5.71 8.54
CA LYS A 208 16.46 6.27 9.76
C LYS A 208 17.96 6.53 9.60
N ALA A 209 18.69 5.62 8.96
CA ALA A 209 20.11 5.79 8.66
C ALA A 209 20.35 6.95 7.69
N LEU A 210 19.55 7.07 6.62
CA LEU A 210 19.61 8.21 5.69
C LEU A 210 19.29 9.54 6.37
N GLU A 211 18.28 9.58 7.24
CA GLU A 211 17.98 10.77 8.05
C GLU A 211 19.22 11.21 8.84
N ILE A 212 19.84 10.29 9.58
CA ILE A 212 21.01 10.59 10.41
C ILE A 212 22.19 11.06 9.54
N ALA A 213 22.46 10.38 8.43
CA ALA A 213 23.57 10.70 7.54
C ALA A 213 23.41 12.11 6.92
N LEU A 214 22.24 12.44 6.41
CA LEU A 214 21.98 13.73 5.75
C LEU A 214 21.91 14.88 6.75
N LEU A 215 21.24 14.73 7.88
CA LEU A 215 21.20 15.76 8.91
C LEU A 215 22.58 16.05 9.50
N GLY A 216 23.48 15.06 9.51
CA GLY A 216 24.87 15.20 9.99
C GLY A 216 25.86 15.77 8.97
N SER A 217 25.56 15.69 7.67
CA SER A 217 26.53 16.03 6.59
C SER A 217 26.24 17.33 5.86
N MET A 218 25.02 17.83 5.87
CA MET A 218 24.63 19.05 5.18
C MET A 218 23.64 19.90 5.98
N PRO A 219 23.57 21.22 5.77
CA PRO A 219 22.50 22.04 6.35
C PRO A 219 21.17 21.77 5.67
N SER A 220 20.06 22.02 6.38
CA SER A 220 18.74 21.98 5.79
C SER A 220 18.63 22.98 4.64
N ARG A 221 17.94 22.57 3.56
CA ARG A 221 17.67 23.45 2.43
C ARG A 221 16.70 24.56 2.80
N SER A 222 16.80 25.69 2.08
CA SER A 222 15.84 26.78 2.21
C SER A 222 14.42 26.32 1.94
N SER A 223 13.46 26.80 2.74
CA SER A 223 12.06 26.38 2.61
C SER A 223 11.47 26.76 1.25
N ARG A 224 10.80 25.79 0.64
CA ARG A 224 10.04 25.93 -0.60
C ARG A 224 8.52 25.83 -0.34
N ARG A 225 8.10 26.15 0.86
CA ARG A 225 6.69 26.01 1.31
C ARG A 225 5.71 26.68 0.36
N ASP A 226 5.94 27.93 -0.02
CA ASP A 226 5.01 28.70 -0.85
C ASP A 226 4.80 28.04 -2.22
N GLU A 227 5.88 27.50 -2.80
CA GLU A 227 5.82 26.74 -4.05
C GLU A 227 4.96 25.48 -3.92
N PHE A 228 5.22 24.67 -2.89
CA PHE A 228 4.50 23.41 -2.70
C PHE A 228 3.05 23.63 -2.26
N GLU A 229 2.76 24.67 -1.50
CA GLU A 229 1.39 25.07 -1.19
C GLU A 229 0.65 25.55 -2.43
N ALA A 230 1.31 26.24 -3.37
CA ALA A 230 0.71 26.64 -4.64
C ALA A 230 0.34 25.43 -5.52
N VAL A 231 1.24 24.42 -5.62
CA VAL A 231 0.96 23.15 -6.31
C VAL A 231 -0.25 22.46 -5.71
N ARG A 232 -0.30 22.35 -4.39
CA ARG A 232 -1.43 21.74 -3.67
C ARG A 232 -2.72 22.52 -3.86
N PHE A 233 -2.66 23.85 -3.79
CA PHE A 233 -3.83 24.71 -4.01
C PHE A 233 -4.41 24.52 -5.43
N ALA A 234 -3.57 24.54 -6.45
CA ALA A 234 -3.99 24.30 -7.83
C ALA A 234 -4.65 22.94 -8.02
N ARG A 235 -4.10 21.90 -7.38
CA ARG A 235 -4.60 20.52 -7.45
C ARG A 235 -6.00 20.38 -6.82
N TYR A 236 -6.26 21.09 -5.74
CA TYR A 236 -7.55 21.03 -5.02
C TYR A 236 -8.50 22.18 -5.37
N ASP A 237 -8.20 22.96 -6.44
CA ASP A 237 -9.10 24.03 -6.90
C ASP A 237 -10.45 23.44 -7.32
N PRO A 238 -11.57 23.90 -6.74
CA PRO A 238 -12.90 23.42 -7.09
C PRO A 238 -13.23 23.49 -8.59
N ASN A 239 -12.62 24.42 -9.34
CA ASN A 239 -12.89 24.61 -10.77
C ASN A 239 -12.30 23.50 -11.65
N VAL A 240 -11.31 22.74 -11.15
CA VAL A 240 -10.70 21.62 -11.90
C VAL A 240 -11.17 20.26 -11.38
N GLN A 241 -11.98 20.24 -10.35
CA GLN A 241 -12.51 19.02 -9.75
C GLN A 241 -13.68 18.44 -10.56
N ILE A 242 -13.93 17.15 -10.42
CA ILE A 242 -15.05 16.46 -11.08
C ILE A 242 -16.22 16.36 -10.12
N GLU A 243 -17.35 16.93 -10.47
CA GLU A 243 -18.59 16.80 -9.71
C GLU A 243 -19.46 15.67 -10.28
N PRO A 244 -20.24 14.96 -9.44
CA PRO A 244 -20.45 15.15 -8.00
C PRO A 244 -19.41 14.49 -7.08
N GLN A 245 -18.40 13.79 -7.64
CA GLN A 245 -17.41 12.98 -6.90
C GLN A 245 -16.64 13.83 -5.88
N SER A 246 -16.24 15.03 -6.27
CA SER A 246 -15.55 15.99 -5.40
C SER A 246 -16.39 16.35 -4.17
N SER A 247 -17.66 16.65 -4.37
CA SER A 247 -18.60 16.97 -3.27
C SER A 247 -18.78 15.79 -2.32
N PHE A 248 -18.90 14.56 -2.83
CA PHE A 248 -19.02 13.36 -2.00
C PHE A 248 -17.74 13.12 -1.18
N VAL A 249 -16.56 13.21 -1.80
CA VAL A 249 -15.28 13.02 -1.10
C VAL A 249 -15.08 14.05 0.00
N ARG A 250 -15.43 15.33 -0.26
CA ARG A 250 -15.39 16.40 0.75
C ARG A 250 -16.37 16.13 1.90
N ALA A 251 -17.59 15.70 1.59
CA ALA A 251 -18.60 15.39 2.60
C ALA A 251 -18.16 14.23 3.50
N ILE A 252 -17.65 13.14 2.91
CA ILE A 252 -17.11 11.99 3.66
C ILE A 252 -15.95 12.47 4.55
N ARG A 253 -14.97 13.22 4.02
CA ARG A 253 -13.84 13.71 4.82
C ARG A 253 -14.32 14.59 5.98
N SER A 254 -15.29 15.46 5.76
CA SER A 254 -15.81 16.37 6.79
C SER A 254 -16.56 15.65 7.91
N ALA A 255 -17.19 14.52 7.60
CA ALA A 255 -17.92 13.70 8.58
C ALA A 255 -17.00 12.73 9.35
N MET A 256 -15.80 12.45 8.82
CA MET A 256 -14.87 11.51 9.42
C MET A 256 -13.96 12.19 10.45
N PRO A 257 -13.72 11.58 11.63
CA PRO A 257 -12.62 11.99 12.51
C PRO A 257 -11.27 11.92 11.79
N ASP A 258 -10.26 12.58 12.33
CA ASP A 258 -8.91 12.58 11.74
C ASP A 258 -8.31 11.18 11.65
N ASP A 259 -8.54 10.36 12.66
CA ASP A 259 -8.10 8.97 12.81
C ASP A 259 -9.11 7.95 12.24
N GLY A 260 -10.19 8.41 11.62
CA GLY A 260 -11.20 7.56 10.99
C GLY A 260 -10.66 6.84 9.77
N ILE A 261 -10.97 5.56 9.65
CA ILE A 261 -10.48 4.68 8.57
C ILE A 261 -11.46 4.66 7.42
N LEU A 262 -11.01 5.05 6.23
CA LEU A 262 -11.75 4.94 4.99
C LEU A 262 -11.27 3.73 4.19
N ILE A 263 -12.19 2.84 3.84
CA ILE A 263 -11.92 1.71 2.94
C ILE A 263 -12.48 2.06 1.55
N GLU A 264 -11.58 2.13 0.56
CA GLU A 264 -11.93 2.38 -0.83
C GLU A 264 -12.35 1.08 -1.52
N GLY A 265 -13.59 1.00 -2.00
CA GLY A 265 -14.01 -0.02 -2.97
C GLY A 265 -13.72 0.41 -4.40
N VAL A 266 -13.65 -0.56 -5.31
CA VAL A 266 -13.46 -0.35 -6.75
C VAL A 266 -14.75 0.23 -7.34
N THR A 267 -14.84 1.56 -7.37
CA THR A 267 -15.98 2.35 -7.85
C THR A 267 -15.48 3.69 -8.40
N GLN A 268 -16.31 4.38 -9.15
CA GLN A 268 -15.97 5.72 -9.65
C GLN A 268 -15.57 6.68 -8.51
N LEU A 269 -16.28 6.63 -7.39
CA LEU A 269 -15.91 7.44 -6.22
C LEU A 269 -14.62 6.95 -5.57
N GLY A 270 -14.38 5.65 -5.53
CA GLY A 270 -13.13 5.06 -5.04
C GLY A 270 -11.94 5.59 -5.83
N TYR A 271 -11.97 5.46 -7.15
CA TYR A 271 -10.93 5.99 -8.03
C TYR A 271 -10.70 7.50 -7.82
N TYR A 272 -11.79 8.27 -7.67
CA TYR A 272 -11.67 9.71 -7.41
C TYR A 272 -11.13 10.01 -6.01
N SER A 273 -11.47 9.20 -5.01
CA SER A 273 -10.99 9.39 -3.63
C SER A 273 -9.49 9.16 -3.50
N ARG A 274 -8.92 8.30 -4.32
CA ARG A 274 -7.50 7.95 -4.28
C ARG A 274 -6.59 9.19 -4.41
N PRO A 275 -6.67 10.05 -5.42
CA PRO A 275 -5.91 11.29 -5.48
C PRO A 275 -6.44 12.40 -4.56
N PHE A 276 -7.74 12.45 -4.24
CA PHE A 276 -8.36 13.67 -3.67
C PHE A 276 -8.89 13.57 -2.23
N TYR A 277 -9.07 12.35 -1.67
CA TYR A 277 -9.38 12.24 -0.25
C TYR A 277 -8.15 12.58 0.59
N ARG A 278 -8.28 13.49 1.55
CA ARG A 278 -7.18 13.88 2.43
C ARG A 278 -7.05 12.94 3.62
N VAL A 279 -5.92 12.27 3.71
CA VAL A 279 -5.56 11.41 4.86
C VAL A 279 -4.86 12.26 5.91
N HIS A 280 -5.41 12.30 7.12
CA HIS A 280 -4.84 13.11 8.19
C HIS A 280 -3.89 12.32 9.10
N GLU A 281 -4.17 11.04 9.31
CA GLU A 281 -3.28 10.13 10.04
C GLU A 281 -2.82 8.98 9.14
N PRO A 282 -1.52 8.62 9.16
CA PRO A 282 -1.01 7.50 8.39
C PRO A 282 -1.77 6.19 8.68
N GLY A 283 -1.98 5.39 7.64
CA GLY A 283 -2.65 4.09 7.74
C GLY A 283 -4.16 4.13 7.90
N THR A 284 -4.82 5.29 7.65
CA THR A 284 -6.28 5.44 7.74
C THR A 284 -7.00 5.43 6.39
N TYR A 285 -6.29 5.06 5.31
CA TYR A 285 -6.87 4.84 3.99
C TYR A 285 -6.46 3.45 3.50
N ILE A 286 -7.42 2.60 3.17
CA ILE A 286 -7.19 1.22 2.75
C ILE A 286 -7.87 0.97 1.40
N SER A 287 -7.13 0.41 0.45
CA SER A 287 -7.64 0.10 -0.89
C SER A 287 -7.26 -1.31 -1.33
N SER A 288 -7.93 -1.84 -2.36
CA SER A 288 -7.58 -3.12 -2.99
C SER A 288 -6.62 -2.96 -4.16
N SER A 289 -5.72 -1.98 -4.09
CA SER A 289 -4.94 -1.45 -5.20
C SER A 289 -4.14 -2.49 -6.00
N TYR A 290 -3.59 -3.51 -5.35
CA TYR A 290 -2.82 -4.54 -6.07
C TYR A 290 -3.68 -5.42 -6.97
N PHE A 291 -4.81 -5.88 -6.49
CA PHE A 291 -5.67 -6.82 -7.20
C PHE A 291 -6.87 -6.14 -7.86
N GLY A 292 -7.40 -5.07 -7.25
CA GLY A 292 -8.52 -4.30 -7.81
C GLY A 292 -9.82 -5.09 -7.88
N ASN A 293 -10.07 -6.00 -6.94
CA ASN A 293 -11.25 -6.85 -6.95
C ASN A 293 -12.48 -6.16 -6.36
N LEU A 294 -13.62 -6.44 -6.97
CA LEU A 294 -14.93 -6.10 -6.42
C LEU A 294 -15.22 -6.92 -5.15
N GLY A 295 -16.08 -6.40 -4.28
CA GLY A 295 -16.44 -7.06 -3.02
C GLY A 295 -15.47 -6.83 -1.86
N TYR A 296 -14.34 -6.22 -2.08
CA TYR A 296 -13.28 -6.00 -1.09
C TYR A 296 -13.72 -5.10 0.09
N ALA A 297 -14.43 -4.00 -0.20
CA ALA A 297 -14.57 -2.88 0.73
C ALA A 297 -15.30 -3.24 2.03
N TYR A 298 -16.47 -3.88 1.95
CA TYR A 298 -17.28 -4.12 3.14
C TYR A 298 -16.67 -5.14 4.11
N PRO A 299 -16.21 -6.34 3.68
CA PRO A 299 -15.52 -7.27 4.58
C PRO A 299 -14.27 -6.67 5.22
N THR A 300 -13.51 -5.88 4.45
CA THR A 300 -12.33 -5.18 4.97
C THR A 300 -12.71 -4.16 6.04
N ALA A 301 -13.83 -3.43 5.87
CA ALA A 301 -14.32 -2.52 6.90
C ALA A 301 -14.71 -3.23 8.19
N LEU A 302 -15.32 -4.42 8.09
CA LEU A 302 -15.60 -5.25 9.27
C LEU A 302 -14.30 -5.65 9.98
N GLY A 303 -13.30 -6.12 9.23
CA GLY A 303 -11.98 -6.46 9.78
C GLY A 303 -11.28 -5.26 10.42
N ALA A 304 -11.28 -4.11 9.77
CA ALA A 304 -10.72 -2.87 10.32
C ALA A 304 -11.43 -2.44 11.61
N LYS A 305 -12.76 -2.58 11.68
CA LYS A 305 -13.54 -2.25 12.88
C LYS A 305 -13.29 -3.22 14.04
N VAL A 306 -13.06 -4.50 13.76
CA VAL A 306 -12.65 -5.49 14.75
C VAL A 306 -11.26 -5.18 15.29
N ALA A 307 -10.32 -4.83 14.41
CA ALA A 307 -8.95 -4.47 14.80
C ALA A 307 -8.87 -3.14 15.55
N ARG A 308 -9.74 -2.18 15.22
CA ARG A 308 -9.79 -0.83 15.82
C ARG A 308 -11.22 -0.48 16.21
N PRO A 309 -11.72 -1.08 17.30
CA PRO A 309 -13.09 -0.87 17.77
C PRO A 309 -13.34 0.57 18.26
N ASP A 310 -12.29 1.28 18.58
CA ASP A 310 -12.26 2.68 19.01
C ASP A 310 -12.43 3.69 17.85
N ARG A 311 -12.13 3.31 16.60
CA ARG A 311 -12.14 4.23 15.46
C ARG A 311 -13.43 4.17 14.65
N ALA A 312 -13.79 5.28 14.02
CA ALA A 312 -14.81 5.29 12.98
C ALA A 312 -14.28 4.56 11.74
N VAL A 313 -15.07 3.64 11.18
CA VAL A 313 -14.72 2.90 9.96
C VAL A 313 -15.84 3.06 8.95
N VAL A 314 -15.49 3.54 7.76
CA VAL A 314 -16.40 3.76 6.64
C VAL A 314 -15.87 3.06 5.41
N ALA A 315 -16.70 2.23 4.78
CA ALA A 315 -16.44 1.69 3.45
C ALA A 315 -17.20 2.47 2.38
N VAL A 316 -16.57 2.67 1.24
CA VAL A 316 -17.23 3.14 0.01
C VAL A 316 -17.28 1.99 -0.98
N SER A 317 -18.45 1.68 -1.52
CA SER A 317 -18.64 0.60 -2.50
C SER A 317 -19.62 1.03 -3.59
N GLY A 318 -19.50 0.46 -4.78
CA GLY A 318 -20.57 0.46 -5.77
C GLY A 318 -21.62 -0.59 -5.42
N ASP A 319 -22.82 -0.48 -6.00
CA ASP A 319 -23.90 -1.47 -5.85
C ASP A 319 -23.45 -2.87 -6.26
N GLY A 320 -22.84 -3.02 -7.43
CA GLY A 320 -22.32 -4.30 -7.90
C GLY A 320 -21.21 -4.84 -6.99
N GLY A 321 -20.26 -3.99 -6.56
CA GLY A 321 -19.20 -4.38 -5.63
C GLY A 321 -19.73 -4.80 -4.26
N PHE A 322 -20.76 -4.13 -3.75
CA PHE A 322 -21.39 -4.47 -2.48
C PHE A 322 -22.10 -5.83 -2.53
N LEU A 323 -22.77 -6.14 -3.63
CA LEU A 323 -23.52 -7.38 -3.80
C LEU A 323 -22.62 -8.64 -3.74
N PHE A 324 -21.33 -8.56 -4.08
CA PHE A 324 -20.42 -9.70 -3.98
C PHE A 324 -20.29 -10.24 -2.55
N ASN A 325 -20.38 -9.38 -1.55
CA ASN A 325 -20.19 -9.74 -0.14
C ASN A 325 -21.26 -9.13 0.78
N SER A 326 -22.45 -8.85 0.26
CA SER A 326 -23.57 -8.29 1.07
C SER A 326 -24.02 -9.23 2.18
N GLN A 327 -23.80 -10.57 2.05
CA GLN A 327 -24.08 -11.54 3.09
C GLN A 327 -23.29 -11.29 4.38
N GLU A 328 -22.17 -10.56 4.33
CA GLU A 328 -21.38 -10.18 5.50
C GLU A 328 -22.11 -9.19 6.43
N LEU A 329 -23.27 -8.65 6.00
CA LEU A 329 -24.19 -7.97 6.91
C LEU A 329 -24.63 -8.89 8.05
N SER A 330 -24.81 -10.20 7.80
CA SER A 330 -25.14 -11.17 8.83
C SER A 330 -24.00 -11.35 9.85
N THR A 331 -22.76 -11.31 9.39
CA THR A 331 -21.56 -11.31 10.24
C THR A 331 -21.52 -10.07 11.14
N ALA A 332 -21.74 -8.89 10.53
CA ALA A 332 -21.77 -7.65 11.27
C ALA A 332 -22.82 -7.65 12.40
N VAL A 333 -24.05 -8.09 12.09
CA VAL A 333 -25.14 -8.18 13.06
C VAL A 333 -24.82 -9.21 14.15
N LYS A 334 -24.36 -10.40 13.75
CA LYS A 334 -24.07 -11.50 14.68
C LYS A 334 -23.02 -11.13 15.72
N TYR A 335 -21.99 -10.39 15.31
CA TYR A 335 -20.86 -10.05 16.17
C TYR A 335 -20.87 -8.60 16.67
N GLY A 336 -21.91 -7.83 16.37
CA GLY A 336 -22.05 -6.43 16.79
C GLY A 336 -20.99 -5.51 16.20
N ILE A 337 -20.52 -5.76 14.97
CA ILE A 337 -19.47 -4.98 14.31
C ILE A 337 -20.09 -3.73 13.69
N ASN A 338 -19.83 -2.58 14.29
CA ASN A 338 -20.44 -1.31 13.90
C ASN A 338 -19.55 -0.55 12.91
N ALA A 339 -19.58 -0.94 11.63
CA ALA A 339 -18.96 -0.25 10.50
C ALA A 339 -20.03 0.34 9.58
N VAL A 340 -19.73 1.48 8.93
CA VAL A 340 -20.64 2.12 7.98
C VAL A 340 -20.22 1.74 6.56
N VAL A 341 -21.16 1.38 5.71
CA VAL A 341 -20.93 1.24 4.27
C VAL A 341 -21.79 2.23 3.49
N ILE A 342 -21.15 3.01 2.62
CA ILE A 342 -21.82 3.96 1.70
C ILE A 342 -21.82 3.28 0.32
N VAL A 343 -23.02 2.95 -0.17
CA VAL A 343 -23.19 2.31 -1.48
C VAL A 343 -23.62 3.37 -2.51
N PHE A 344 -22.78 3.54 -3.52
CA PHE A 344 -23.08 4.37 -4.68
C PHE A 344 -23.73 3.48 -5.73
N ASN A 345 -25.04 3.67 -5.95
CA ASN A 345 -25.86 2.86 -6.84
C ASN A 345 -26.13 3.61 -8.13
N ASP A 346 -25.50 3.19 -9.23
CA ASP A 346 -25.79 3.67 -10.60
C ASP A 346 -26.45 2.58 -11.46
N GLY A 347 -26.77 1.42 -10.89
CA GLY A 347 -27.46 0.32 -11.52
C GLY A 347 -26.61 -0.41 -12.57
N ALA A 348 -25.29 -0.23 -12.58
CA ALA A 348 -24.39 -0.80 -13.56
C ALA A 348 -22.96 -1.01 -13.00
N PHE A 349 -22.18 -1.85 -13.69
CA PHE A 349 -20.73 -1.80 -13.56
C PHE A 349 -20.19 -0.63 -14.41
N GLY A 350 -20.21 0.58 -13.85
CA GLY A 350 -20.10 1.85 -14.58
C GLY A 350 -18.88 1.94 -15.51
N ASN A 351 -17.70 1.42 -15.13
CA ASN A 351 -16.53 1.40 -15.99
C ASN A 351 -16.69 0.44 -17.16
N VAL A 352 -17.22 -0.76 -16.92
CA VAL A 352 -17.49 -1.76 -17.97
C VAL A 352 -18.53 -1.21 -18.94
N TYR A 353 -19.60 -0.62 -18.43
CA TYR A 353 -20.64 0.00 -19.27
C TYR A 353 -20.08 1.13 -20.14
N ARG A 354 -19.24 1.99 -19.57
CA ARG A 354 -18.58 3.05 -20.34
C ARG A 354 -17.71 2.49 -21.45
N ASP A 355 -16.88 1.49 -21.16
CA ASP A 355 -15.95 0.93 -22.12
C ASP A 355 -16.71 0.23 -23.26
N GLN A 356 -17.81 -0.48 -22.94
CA GLN A 356 -18.70 -1.08 -23.94
C GLN A 356 -19.46 -0.07 -24.81
N THR A 357 -19.62 1.18 -24.35
CA THR A 357 -20.34 2.21 -25.09
C THR A 357 -19.44 3.15 -25.89
N LEU A 358 -18.13 3.15 -25.62
CA LEU A 358 -17.13 3.98 -26.32
C LEU A 358 -16.46 3.22 -27.48
N GLU A 359 -16.58 1.88 -27.51
CA GLU A 359 -16.18 1.02 -28.64
C GLU A 359 -17.32 0.86 -29.65
#